data_9edd3cf6a4000b084d12006a1242ad48
#
_entry.id   9edd3cf6a4000b084d12006a1242ad48
#
_cell.length_a   1.000
_cell.length_b   1.000
_cell.length_c   1.000
_cell.angle_alpha   90.00
_cell.angle_beta   90.00
_cell.angle_gamma   90.00
#
_symmetry.space_group_name_H-M   'P 1'
#
loop_
_entity.id
_entity.type
_entity.pdbx_description
1 polymer ?
#
loop_
_entity_poly.entity_id
_entity_poly.type
_entity_poly.pdbx_seq_one_letter_code
_entity_poly.pdbx_strand_id
1 'polypeptide(L)'
;MYTFIRQSGLFGLPCAVLKERRVNNMLKMSDTPIRGFLPFFANVGLQVAFLVPTPTGYQKSIMDATIPLREMLRETGIHNYVEQKQGPEFKELVKTYFLTPDRMIETEASLYRPITKQGDPRIWFYNLKQYCVPCNLLAVLANKGNLYVLNLSNEEIVKSMNSGFISEVIQQFVDDDNAIAKELLAKIQEIHNRGFLPSITVGDPGVGDTLENALGISRNTRLQGNRIKGK
;
A
#
# COMPACT_ATOMS: atom_id res chain seq x y z
N MET A 1 15.42 19.76 -11.11
CA MET A 1 14.75 19.93 -12.41
C MET A 1 14.97 18.65 -13.20
N TYR A 2 14.11 17.63 -12.98
CA TYR A 2 14.22 16.35 -13.70
C TYR A 2 13.33 16.44 -14.94
N THR A 3 13.98 16.50 -16.08
CA THR A 3 13.34 16.46 -17.39
C THR A 3 12.82 15.04 -17.60
N PHE A 4 11.51 14.85 -17.51
CA PHE A 4 10.86 13.62 -17.94
C PHE A 4 11.12 13.46 -19.45
N ILE A 5 11.96 12.49 -19.79
CA ILE A 5 12.15 12.09 -21.19
C ILE A 5 10.80 11.58 -21.69
N ARG A 6 10.23 12.30 -22.62
CA ARG A 6 9.09 11.88 -23.43
C ARG A 6 9.44 10.57 -24.14
N GLN A 7 9.15 9.44 -23.54
CA GLN A 7 8.91 8.22 -24.28
C GLN A 7 7.39 8.15 -24.53
N SER A 8 6.98 8.93 -25.51
CA SER A 8 5.68 8.78 -26.16
C SER A 8 5.64 7.39 -26.81
N GLY A 9 4.85 6.48 -26.31
CA GLY A 9 4.52 5.29 -27.04
C GLY A 9 4.10 4.03 -26.29
N LEU A 10 4.22 3.95 -24.97
CA LEU A 10 3.88 2.71 -24.25
C LEU A 10 2.72 2.85 -23.23
N PHE A 11 2.30 4.06 -22.92
CA PHE A 11 1.19 4.31 -22.02
C PHE A 11 -0.12 4.37 -22.82
N GLY A 12 -0.68 3.27 -23.12
CA GLY A 12 -1.94 3.23 -23.85
C GLY A 12 -2.06 2.08 -24.84
N LEU A 13 -1.18 1.09 -24.76
CA LEU A 13 -1.40 -0.12 -25.53
C LEU A 13 -2.71 -0.76 -25.06
N PRO A 14 -3.74 -0.84 -25.91
CA PRO A 14 -4.98 -1.49 -25.54
C PRO A 14 -4.69 -2.94 -25.19
N CYS A 15 -5.44 -3.49 -24.24
CA CYS A 15 -5.34 -4.88 -23.81
C CYS A 15 -5.41 -5.90 -24.99
N ALA A 16 -5.98 -5.47 -26.12
CA ALA A 16 -5.98 -6.21 -27.39
C ALA A 16 -4.57 -6.46 -27.92
N VAL A 17 -3.66 -5.48 -27.86
CA VAL A 17 -2.27 -5.65 -28.33
C VAL A 17 -1.50 -6.62 -27.44
N LEU A 18 -1.86 -6.70 -26.15
CA LEU A 18 -1.34 -7.73 -25.25
C LEU A 18 -1.91 -9.11 -25.53
N LYS A 19 -3.13 -9.22 -26.12
CA LYS A 19 -3.71 -10.49 -26.55
C LYS A 19 -3.03 -11.09 -27.75
N GLU A 20 -2.64 -10.31 -28.75
CA GLU A 20 -2.03 -10.80 -29.97
C GLU A 20 -0.62 -11.38 -29.76
N ARG A 21 0.12 -10.89 -28.75
CA ARG A 21 1.41 -11.46 -28.35
C ARG A 21 1.29 -12.78 -27.57
N ARG A 22 0.08 -13.24 -27.26
CA ARG A 22 -0.18 -14.46 -26.47
C ARG A 22 -0.01 -15.78 -27.22
N VAL A 23 0.28 -15.79 -28.51
CA VAL A 23 0.24 -17.05 -29.27
C VAL A 23 1.49 -17.92 -29.07
N ASN A 24 2.63 -17.41 -28.57
CA ASN A 24 3.83 -18.25 -28.43
C ASN A 24 4.75 -18.00 -27.22
N ASN A 25 4.41 -17.14 -26.27
CA ASN A 25 5.17 -17.05 -25.01
C ASN A 25 4.26 -16.51 -23.91
N MET A 26 4.29 -17.15 -22.72
CA MET A 26 3.70 -16.53 -21.52
C MET A 26 4.18 -15.11 -21.43
N LEU A 27 3.29 -14.15 -21.68
CA LEU A 27 3.57 -12.74 -21.52
C LEU A 27 3.93 -12.51 -20.05
N LYS A 28 5.22 -12.47 -19.77
CA LYS A 28 5.69 -11.69 -18.65
C LYS A 28 5.16 -10.29 -18.93
N MET A 29 4.21 -9.83 -18.10
CA MET A 29 3.84 -8.41 -18.09
C MET A 29 5.14 -7.63 -18.12
N SER A 30 5.29 -6.75 -19.12
CA SER A 30 6.51 -5.95 -19.20
C SER A 30 6.59 -5.15 -17.92
N ASP A 31 7.65 -5.33 -17.12
CA ASP A 31 7.91 -4.60 -15.88
C ASP A 31 8.11 -3.08 -16.14
N THR A 32 8.12 -2.69 -17.40
CA THR A 32 8.40 -1.31 -17.82
C THR A 32 7.44 -0.27 -17.22
N PRO A 33 6.11 -0.44 -17.19
CA PRO A 33 5.22 0.50 -16.53
C PRO A 33 5.48 0.60 -15.03
N ILE A 34 5.65 -0.54 -14.35
CA ILE A 34 5.92 -0.58 -12.91
C ILE A 34 7.25 0.08 -12.59
N ARG A 35 8.31 -0.23 -13.34
CA ARG A 35 9.63 0.36 -13.17
C ARG A 35 9.63 1.88 -13.32
N GLY A 36 8.74 2.43 -14.15
CA GLY A 36 8.59 3.88 -14.30
C GLY A 36 8.06 4.58 -13.07
N PHE A 37 7.22 3.91 -12.27
CA PHE A 37 6.57 4.49 -11.09
C PHE A 37 7.25 4.15 -9.76
N LEU A 38 7.99 3.04 -9.68
CA LEU A 38 8.69 2.64 -8.46
C LEU A 38 9.58 3.76 -7.88
N PRO A 39 10.42 4.47 -8.67
CA PRO A 39 11.25 5.55 -8.14
C PRO A 39 10.44 6.70 -7.56
N PHE A 40 9.28 7.01 -8.13
CA PHE A 40 8.40 8.05 -7.61
C PHE A 40 7.96 7.72 -6.17
N PHE A 41 7.38 6.54 -5.94
CA PHE A 41 6.90 6.14 -4.62
C PHE A 41 8.05 5.90 -3.63
N ALA A 42 9.17 5.34 -4.09
CA ALA A 42 10.36 5.17 -3.26
C ALA A 42 10.94 6.51 -2.78
N ASN A 43 10.99 7.52 -3.65
CA ASN A 43 11.52 8.85 -3.31
C ASN A 43 10.66 9.59 -2.29
N VAL A 44 9.34 9.35 -2.30
CA VAL A 44 8.43 9.92 -1.29
C VAL A 44 8.30 9.04 -0.04
N GLY A 45 8.93 7.87 -0.03
CA GLY A 45 8.94 6.96 1.12
C GLY A 45 7.63 6.20 1.34
N LEU A 46 6.72 6.17 0.37
CA LEU A 46 5.44 5.47 0.50
C LEU A 46 5.51 4.03 0.00
N GLN A 47 4.98 3.12 0.80
CA GLN A 47 4.75 1.74 0.36
C GLN A 47 3.64 1.71 -0.68
N VAL A 48 3.88 1.00 -1.80
CA VAL A 48 2.92 0.84 -2.89
C VAL A 48 2.84 -0.62 -3.33
N ALA A 49 1.62 -1.11 -3.56
CA ALA A 49 1.39 -2.37 -4.22
C ALA A 49 0.78 -2.13 -5.61
N PHE A 50 1.29 -2.84 -6.62
CA PHE A 50 0.76 -2.72 -7.96
C PHE A 50 -0.15 -3.91 -8.29
N LEU A 51 -1.28 -3.61 -8.91
CA LEU A 51 -2.26 -4.59 -9.37
C LEU A 51 -2.61 -4.34 -10.85
N VAL A 52 -2.91 -5.42 -11.56
CA VAL A 52 -3.40 -5.34 -12.93
C VAL A 52 -4.60 -6.26 -13.09
N PRO A 53 -5.80 -5.71 -13.25
CA PRO A 53 -6.99 -6.51 -13.51
C PRO A 53 -6.84 -7.27 -14.84
N THR A 54 -6.79 -8.59 -14.80
CA THR A 54 -6.84 -9.40 -16.02
C THR A 54 -8.25 -9.33 -16.64
N PRO A 55 -8.43 -9.52 -17.95
CA PRO A 55 -9.76 -9.51 -18.57
C PRO A 55 -10.76 -10.45 -17.89
N THR A 56 -10.32 -11.67 -17.57
CA THR A 56 -11.17 -12.67 -16.89
C THR A 56 -11.46 -12.28 -15.44
N GLY A 57 -10.46 -11.80 -14.70
CA GLY A 57 -10.62 -11.32 -13.33
C GLY A 57 -11.53 -10.11 -13.25
N TYR A 58 -11.35 -9.18 -14.17
CA TYR A 58 -12.19 -7.99 -14.29
C TYR A 58 -13.66 -8.29 -14.54
N GLN A 59 -13.96 -9.25 -15.46
CA GLN A 59 -15.32 -9.71 -15.70
C GLN A 59 -15.96 -10.30 -14.45
N LYS A 60 -15.20 -11.13 -13.72
CA LYS A 60 -15.66 -11.82 -12.51
C LYS A 60 -15.60 -10.94 -11.26
N SER A 61 -15.12 -9.71 -11.37
CA SER A 61 -14.89 -8.81 -10.22
C SER A 61 -13.99 -9.46 -9.15
N ILE A 62 -12.86 -10.01 -9.59
CA ILE A 62 -11.88 -10.71 -8.75
C ILE A 62 -10.47 -10.37 -9.25
N MET A 63 -9.57 -10.05 -8.34
CA MET A 63 -8.14 -9.95 -8.59
C MET A 63 -7.37 -10.78 -7.57
N ASP A 64 -6.23 -11.31 -7.96
CA ASP A 64 -5.31 -11.94 -7.03
C ASP A 64 -4.65 -10.87 -6.15
N ALA A 65 -4.67 -11.09 -4.84
CA ALA A 65 -3.89 -10.26 -3.92
C ALA A 65 -2.42 -10.66 -4.07
N THR A 66 -1.64 -9.83 -4.74
CA THR A 66 -0.21 -10.07 -4.99
C THR A 66 0.59 -10.10 -3.67
N ILE A 67 1.78 -10.71 -3.68
CA ILE A 67 2.62 -10.76 -2.48
C ILE A 67 2.90 -9.35 -1.93
N PRO A 68 3.32 -8.34 -2.74
CA PRO A 68 3.52 -6.99 -2.23
C PRO A 68 2.28 -6.39 -1.58
N LEU A 69 1.09 -6.63 -2.14
CA LEU A 69 -0.16 -6.15 -1.54
C LEU A 69 -0.43 -6.82 -0.20
N ARG A 70 -0.25 -8.14 -0.10
CA ARG A 70 -0.48 -8.88 1.15
C ARG A 70 0.45 -8.43 2.26
N GLU A 71 1.73 -8.21 1.94
CA GLU A 71 2.71 -7.71 2.89
C GLU A 71 2.39 -6.27 3.34
N MET A 72 2.07 -5.38 2.42
CA MET A 72 1.63 -4.02 2.74
C MET A 72 0.42 -4.02 3.68
N LEU A 73 -0.62 -4.82 3.39
CA LEU A 73 -1.81 -4.92 4.23
C LEU A 73 -1.49 -5.45 5.64
N ARG A 74 -0.60 -6.44 5.73
CA ARG A 74 -0.15 -7.01 7.01
C ARG A 74 0.67 -6.00 7.82
N GLU A 75 1.63 -5.33 7.21
CA GLU A 75 2.52 -4.37 7.86
C GLU A 75 1.77 -3.13 8.34
N THR A 76 0.80 -2.66 7.57
CA THR A 76 -0.07 -1.53 7.96
C THR A 76 -1.17 -1.93 8.96
N GLY A 77 -1.31 -3.23 9.26
CA GLY A 77 -2.31 -3.75 10.16
C GLY A 77 -3.75 -3.66 9.63
N ILE A 78 -3.92 -3.42 8.33
CA ILE A 78 -5.23 -3.33 7.68
C ILE A 78 -5.85 -4.72 7.56
N HIS A 79 -5.05 -5.73 7.12
CA HIS A 79 -5.54 -7.08 6.94
C HIS A 79 -4.40 -8.11 6.93
N ASN A 80 -4.68 -9.30 7.48
CA ASN A 80 -3.74 -10.43 7.47
C ASN A 80 -4.39 -11.67 6.83
N TYR A 81 -4.10 -11.91 5.56
CA TYR A 81 -4.61 -13.08 4.85
C TYR A 81 -4.18 -14.43 5.44
N VAL A 82 -3.06 -14.47 6.19
CA VAL A 82 -2.59 -15.72 6.81
C VAL A 82 -3.56 -16.16 7.91
N GLU A 83 -4.14 -15.22 8.65
CA GLU A 83 -5.08 -15.46 9.72
C GLU A 83 -6.54 -15.57 9.22
N GLN A 84 -6.82 -15.09 8.00
CA GLN A 84 -8.15 -15.12 7.43
C GLN A 84 -8.58 -16.55 7.08
N LYS A 85 -9.74 -16.96 7.56
CA LYS A 85 -10.36 -18.24 7.18
C LYS A 85 -10.86 -18.18 5.72
N GLN A 86 -10.99 -19.36 5.11
CA GLN A 86 -11.55 -19.51 3.77
C GLN A 86 -13.08 -19.49 3.84
N GLY A 87 -13.71 -18.89 2.84
CA GLY A 87 -15.15 -18.85 2.70
C GLY A 87 -15.71 -17.43 2.51
N PRO A 88 -16.86 -17.30 1.85
CA PRO A 88 -17.50 -16.01 1.62
C PRO A 88 -17.93 -15.32 2.91
N GLU A 89 -18.21 -16.07 3.98
CA GLU A 89 -18.59 -15.59 5.31
C GLU A 89 -17.45 -14.90 6.05
N PHE A 90 -16.20 -15.17 5.67
CA PHE A 90 -15.00 -14.56 6.23
C PHE A 90 -14.45 -13.40 5.38
N LYS A 91 -15.26 -12.92 4.42
CA LYS A 91 -14.93 -11.74 3.64
C LYS A 91 -14.86 -10.52 4.55
N GLU A 92 -13.78 -9.74 4.40
CA GLU A 92 -13.61 -8.48 5.09
C GLU A 92 -13.75 -7.31 4.11
N LEU A 93 -14.34 -6.22 4.58
CA LEU A 93 -14.49 -4.99 3.83
C LEU A 93 -13.57 -3.93 4.42
N VAL A 94 -12.82 -3.26 3.55
CA VAL A 94 -11.89 -2.21 3.95
C VAL A 94 -12.27 -0.92 3.23
N LYS A 95 -12.41 0.15 3.99
CA LYS A 95 -12.68 1.47 3.46
C LYS A 95 -11.59 1.87 2.47
N THR A 96 -11.99 2.27 1.30
CA THR A 96 -11.10 2.51 0.17
C THR A 96 -11.50 3.79 -0.55
N TYR A 97 -10.54 4.45 -1.18
CA TYR A 97 -10.78 5.64 -1.99
C TYR A 97 -10.15 5.50 -3.36
N PHE A 98 -10.89 5.79 -4.41
CA PHE A 98 -10.30 6.05 -5.72
C PHE A 98 -9.80 7.49 -5.75
N LEU A 99 -8.54 7.68 -6.09
CA LEU A 99 -7.96 9.00 -6.34
C LEU A 99 -8.15 9.34 -7.82
N THR A 100 -9.01 10.31 -8.07
CA THR A 100 -9.19 10.93 -9.39
C THR A 100 -8.34 12.20 -9.49
N PRO A 101 -8.15 12.81 -10.67
CA PRO A 101 -7.31 13.99 -10.81
C PRO A 101 -7.70 15.16 -9.91
N ASP A 102 -8.96 15.23 -9.45
CA ASP A 102 -9.57 16.36 -8.76
C ASP A 102 -10.20 16.04 -7.39
N ARG A 103 -10.38 14.76 -7.05
CA ARG A 103 -11.06 14.37 -5.80
C ARG A 103 -10.80 12.93 -5.39
N MET A 104 -11.15 12.61 -4.14
CA MET A 104 -11.26 11.25 -3.63
C MET A 104 -12.71 10.76 -3.72
N ILE A 105 -12.89 9.53 -4.15
CA ILE A 105 -14.20 8.88 -4.23
C ILE A 105 -14.20 7.67 -3.30
N GLU A 106 -15.06 7.72 -2.29
CA GLU A 106 -15.18 6.67 -1.30
C GLU A 106 -15.78 5.41 -1.91
N THR A 107 -15.21 4.28 -1.55
CA THR A 107 -15.64 2.93 -1.92
C THR A 107 -15.17 1.93 -0.86
N GLU A 108 -15.28 0.64 -1.15
CA GLU A 108 -14.78 -0.42 -0.30
C GLU A 108 -13.96 -1.42 -1.10
N ALA A 109 -12.94 -1.98 -0.47
CA ALA A 109 -12.25 -3.17 -0.95
C ALA A 109 -12.79 -4.40 -0.24
N SER A 110 -13.04 -5.45 -1.00
CA SER A 110 -13.43 -6.77 -0.51
C SER A 110 -12.21 -7.67 -0.50
N LEU A 111 -11.82 -8.16 0.68
CA LEU A 111 -10.69 -9.05 0.90
C LEU A 111 -11.21 -10.41 1.34
N TYR A 112 -10.82 -11.48 0.66
CA TYR A 112 -11.29 -12.81 1.01
C TYR A 112 -10.40 -13.93 0.48
N ARG A 113 -10.55 -15.10 1.08
CA ARG A 113 -9.95 -16.35 0.61
C ARG A 113 -11.06 -17.33 0.19
N PRO A 114 -11.12 -17.73 -1.08
CA PRO A 114 -12.15 -18.69 -1.53
C PRO A 114 -11.90 -20.07 -0.93
N ILE A 115 -12.96 -20.88 -0.79
CA ILE A 115 -12.85 -22.30 -0.39
C ILE A 115 -12.10 -23.10 -1.48
N THR A 116 -12.26 -22.69 -2.74
CA THR A 116 -11.58 -23.30 -3.89
C THR A 116 -10.16 -22.78 -4.06
N LYS A 117 -9.35 -23.42 -4.93
CA LYS A 117 -7.99 -23.00 -5.28
C LYS A 117 -7.08 -22.78 -4.06
N GLN A 118 -7.15 -23.68 -3.10
CA GLN A 118 -6.32 -23.65 -1.88
C GLN A 118 -6.45 -22.34 -1.06
N GLY A 119 -7.51 -21.56 -1.30
CA GLY A 119 -7.75 -20.32 -0.60
C GLY A 119 -6.83 -19.18 -1.01
N ASP A 120 -6.44 -19.11 -2.29
CA ASP A 120 -5.62 -18.02 -2.81
C ASP A 120 -6.22 -16.64 -2.45
N PRO A 121 -5.47 -15.75 -1.80
CA PRO A 121 -5.94 -14.44 -1.42
C PRO A 121 -6.47 -13.61 -2.60
N ARG A 122 -7.61 -12.98 -2.40
CA ARG A 122 -8.33 -12.20 -3.41
C ARG A 122 -8.67 -10.81 -2.90
N ILE A 123 -8.69 -9.87 -3.83
CA ILE A 123 -9.15 -8.50 -3.61
C ILE A 123 -10.06 -8.06 -4.75
N TRP A 124 -11.03 -7.24 -4.42
CA TRP A 124 -11.81 -6.49 -5.39
C TRP A 124 -12.22 -5.14 -4.81
N PHE A 125 -12.14 -4.08 -5.61
CA PHE A 125 -12.64 -2.75 -5.25
C PHE A 125 -14.02 -2.56 -5.85
N TYR A 126 -15.01 -2.21 -5.03
CA TYR A 126 -16.35 -1.91 -5.52
C TYR A 126 -16.29 -0.70 -6.47
N ASN A 127 -17.14 -0.70 -7.49
CA ASN A 127 -17.17 0.33 -8.53
C ASN A 127 -15.88 0.50 -9.37
N LEU A 128 -14.88 -0.38 -9.23
CA LEU A 128 -13.63 -0.30 -9.98
C LEU A 128 -13.85 -0.14 -11.49
N LYS A 129 -14.91 -0.75 -12.04
CA LYS A 129 -15.25 -0.71 -13.48
C LYS A 129 -15.58 0.68 -14.02
N GLN A 130 -15.80 1.65 -13.14
CA GLN A 130 -16.01 3.06 -13.53
C GLN A 130 -14.68 3.82 -13.67
N TYR A 131 -13.57 3.30 -13.10
CA TYR A 131 -12.30 4.01 -12.98
C TYR A 131 -11.15 3.33 -13.71
N CYS A 132 -11.33 2.11 -14.17
CA CYS A 132 -10.32 1.42 -14.97
C CYS A 132 -10.95 0.43 -15.96
N VAL A 133 -10.13 0.02 -16.93
CA VAL A 133 -10.43 -1.09 -17.84
C VAL A 133 -9.45 -2.23 -17.61
N PRO A 134 -9.73 -3.46 -18.14
CA PRO A 134 -8.78 -4.56 -18.03
C PRO A 134 -7.37 -4.17 -18.49
N CYS A 135 -6.37 -4.72 -17.83
CA CYS A 135 -4.94 -4.48 -18.09
C CYS A 135 -4.41 -3.09 -17.73
N ASN A 136 -5.23 -2.20 -17.12
CA ASN A 136 -4.69 -0.99 -16.53
C ASN A 136 -3.77 -1.32 -15.33
N LEU A 137 -2.74 -0.52 -15.14
CA LEU A 137 -1.88 -0.57 -13.96
C LEU A 137 -2.51 0.25 -12.83
N LEU A 138 -2.81 -0.41 -11.73
CA LEU A 138 -3.31 0.22 -10.52
C LEU A 138 -2.20 0.29 -9.48
N ALA A 139 -2.04 1.43 -8.82
CA ALA A 139 -1.27 1.56 -7.59
C ALA A 139 -2.23 1.57 -6.40
N VAL A 140 -1.90 0.79 -5.38
CA VAL A 140 -2.63 0.74 -4.11
C VAL A 140 -1.70 1.26 -3.02
N LEU A 141 -2.14 2.26 -2.29
CA LEU A 141 -1.47 2.84 -1.14
C LEU A 141 -2.29 2.56 0.12
N ALA A 142 -1.65 2.58 1.26
CA ALA A 142 -2.29 2.45 2.57
C ALA A 142 -1.95 3.67 3.42
N ASN A 143 -2.96 4.30 4.03
CA ASN A 143 -2.76 5.36 5.01
C ASN A 143 -3.89 5.35 6.05
N LYS A 144 -3.55 5.44 7.34
CA LYS A 144 -4.49 5.51 8.47
C LYS A 144 -5.60 4.45 8.42
N GLY A 145 -5.24 3.21 8.05
CA GLY A 145 -6.18 2.09 8.01
C GLY A 145 -7.10 2.04 6.79
N ASN A 146 -6.93 2.94 5.81
CA ASN A 146 -7.69 2.98 4.57
C ASN A 146 -6.79 2.65 3.38
N LEU A 147 -7.41 2.22 2.28
CA LEU A 147 -6.75 2.00 1.00
C LEU A 147 -7.03 3.14 0.03
N TYR A 148 -6.04 3.44 -0.80
CA TYR A 148 -6.16 4.46 -1.86
C TYR A 148 -5.68 3.87 -3.16
N VAL A 149 -6.48 4.00 -4.21
CA VAL A 149 -6.25 3.37 -5.51
C VAL A 149 -6.14 4.41 -6.59
N LEU A 150 -5.04 4.33 -7.35
CA LEU A 150 -4.76 5.19 -8.51
C LEU A 150 -4.68 4.33 -9.78
N ASN A 151 -5.29 4.78 -10.85
CA ASN A 151 -5.11 4.17 -12.16
C ASN A 151 -3.95 4.83 -12.91
N LEU A 152 -2.75 4.25 -12.80
CA LEU A 152 -1.54 4.81 -13.42
C LEU A 152 -1.51 4.70 -14.96
N SER A 153 -2.49 4.00 -15.56
CA SER A 153 -2.70 3.99 -17.01
C SER A 153 -3.52 5.18 -17.50
N ASN A 154 -4.00 6.04 -16.59
CA ASN A 154 -4.70 7.28 -16.91
C ASN A 154 -3.72 8.46 -16.83
N GLU A 155 -3.51 9.13 -17.98
CA GLU A 155 -2.56 10.25 -18.07
C GLU A 155 -2.92 11.44 -17.17
N GLU A 156 -4.21 11.73 -16.96
CA GLU A 156 -4.64 12.83 -16.10
C GLU A 156 -4.32 12.53 -14.62
N ILE A 157 -4.41 11.27 -14.20
CA ILE A 157 -3.98 10.84 -12.86
C ILE A 157 -2.47 11.03 -12.71
N VAL A 158 -1.69 10.62 -13.70
CA VAL A 158 -0.23 10.79 -13.69
C VAL A 158 0.16 12.27 -13.68
N LYS A 159 -0.54 13.12 -14.41
CA LYS A 159 -0.32 14.58 -14.34
C LYS A 159 -0.63 15.13 -12.95
N SER A 160 -1.77 14.75 -12.36
CA SER A 160 -2.16 15.19 -11.01
C SER A 160 -1.22 14.68 -9.92
N MET A 161 -0.56 13.51 -10.10
CA MET A 161 0.49 13.03 -9.21
C MET A 161 1.74 13.92 -9.21
N ASN A 162 2.06 14.54 -10.35
CA ASN A 162 3.23 15.41 -10.45
C ASN A 162 2.94 16.85 -9.97
N SER A 163 1.73 17.35 -10.23
CA SER A 163 1.34 18.72 -9.83
C SER A 163 -0.18 18.84 -9.85
N GLY A 164 -0.84 18.62 -8.73
CA GLY A 164 -2.30 18.71 -8.62
C GLY A 164 -2.82 18.03 -7.35
N PHE A 165 -4.10 17.78 -7.31
CA PHE A 165 -4.79 17.21 -6.15
C PHE A 165 -4.14 15.92 -5.61
N ILE A 166 -3.76 14.99 -6.50
CA ILE A 166 -3.12 13.74 -6.06
C ILE A 166 -1.75 13.99 -5.44
N SER A 167 -0.97 14.97 -5.96
CA SER A 167 0.30 15.37 -5.36
C SER A 167 0.11 15.89 -3.94
N GLU A 168 -0.92 16.68 -3.68
CA GLU A 168 -1.25 17.20 -2.34
C GLU A 168 -1.65 16.06 -1.40
N VAL A 169 -2.46 15.11 -1.86
CA VAL A 169 -2.85 13.92 -1.08
C VAL A 169 -1.64 13.06 -0.73
N ILE A 170 -0.75 12.82 -1.70
CA ILE A 170 0.50 12.06 -1.46
C ILE A 170 1.38 12.79 -0.44
N GLN A 171 1.53 14.13 -0.57
CA GLN A 171 2.29 14.91 0.40
C GLN A 171 1.68 14.81 1.80
N GLN A 172 0.35 14.83 1.92
CA GLN A 172 -0.31 14.63 3.21
C GLN A 172 0.00 13.26 3.82
N PHE A 173 0.07 12.19 3.02
CA PHE A 173 0.45 10.86 3.52
C PHE A 173 1.89 10.83 4.05
N VAL A 174 2.81 11.46 3.32
CA VAL A 174 4.20 11.63 3.75
C VAL A 174 4.29 12.43 5.05
N ASP A 175 3.50 13.48 5.18
CA ASP A 175 3.48 14.31 6.40
C ASP A 175 2.89 13.54 7.58
N ASP A 176 1.88 12.72 7.35
CA ASP A 176 1.29 11.83 8.35
C ASP A 176 2.31 10.81 8.89
N ASP A 177 3.06 10.15 8.00
CA ASP A 177 4.13 9.22 8.38
C ASP A 177 5.28 9.93 9.11
N ASN A 178 5.67 11.11 8.63
CA ASN A 178 6.70 11.94 9.26
C ASN A 178 6.28 12.48 10.63
N ALA A 179 4.99 12.69 10.88
CA ALA A 179 4.49 13.15 12.17
C ALA A 179 4.81 12.12 13.27
N ILE A 180 4.63 10.83 12.98
CA ILE A 180 4.96 9.72 13.90
C ILE A 180 6.47 9.70 14.18
N ALA A 181 7.30 9.84 13.15
CA ALA A 181 8.75 9.88 13.29
C ALA A 181 9.22 11.10 14.11
N LYS A 182 8.62 12.27 13.89
CA LYS A 182 8.90 13.49 14.66
C LYS A 182 8.50 13.34 16.12
N GLU A 183 7.34 12.74 16.41
CA GLU A 183 6.89 12.46 17.79
C GLU A 183 7.89 11.53 18.51
N LEU A 184 8.32 10.44 17.84
CA LEU A 184 9.31 9.54 18.39
C LEU A 184 10.65 10.24 18.65
N LEU A 185 11.11 11.04 17.70
CA LEU A 185 12.35 11.82 17.85
C LEU A 185 12.27 12.79 19.03
N ALA A 186 11.14 13.48 19.18
CA ALA A 186 10.92 14.40 20.32
C ALA A 186 10.97 13.65 21.66
N LYS A 187 10.35 12.47 21.75
CA LYS A 187 10.44 11.62 22.96
C LYS A 187 11.87 11.16 23.26
N ILE A 188 12.63 10.77 22.23
CA ILE A 188 14.04 10.39 22.39
C ILE A 188 14.87 11.58 22.89
N GLN A 189 14.67 12.75 22.33
CA GLN A 189 15.34 14.00 22.77
C GLN A 189 14.98 14.34 24.21
N GLU A 190 13.73 14.20 24.61
CA GLU A 190 13.30 14.41 25.99
C GLU A 190 14.01 13.44 26.94
N ILE A 191 14.08 12.15 26.58
CA ILE A 191 14.79 11.13 27.36
C ILE A 191 16.28 11.50 27.48
N HIS A 192 16.91 11.91 26.39
CA HIS A 192 18.31 12.34 26.37
C HIS A 192 18.55 13.52 27.33
N ASN A 193 17.66 14.52 27.33
CA ASN A 193 17.75 15.71 28.18
C ASN A 193 17.53 15.40 29.68
N ARG A 194 16.87 14.30 30.02
CA ARG A 194 16.74 13.82 31.42
C ARG A 194 18.07 13.27 31.97
N GLY A 195 19.06 12.99 31.10
CA GLY A 195 20.34 12.43 31.49
C GLY A 195 20.28 10.95 31.81
N PHE A 196 21.01 10.51 32.84
CA PHE A 196 21.04 9.10 33.22
C PHE A 196 19.72 8.64 33.84
N LEU A 197 19.12 7.60 33.26
CA LEU A 197 17.94 6.95 33.81
C LEU A 197 18.36 5.71 34.62
N PRO A 198 17.76 5.48 35.79
CA PRO A 198 18.00 4.24 36.52
C PRO A 198 17.43 3.04 35.73
N SER A 199 18.23 1.96 35.66
CA SER A 199 17.77 0.74 35.01
C SER A 199 16.58 0.12 35.76
N ILE A 200 15.53 -0.22 35.04
CA ILE A 200 14.32 -0.86 35.63
C ILE A 200 14.47 -2.38 35.70
N THR A 201 15.45 -2.95 35.00
CA THR A 201 15.72 -4.39 34.96
C THR A 201 17.21 -4.63 35.18
N VAL A 202 17.54 -5.64 35.96
CA VAL A 202 18.93 -6.03 36.23
C VAL A 202 19.43 -6.94 35.11
N GLY A 203 20.67 -6.71 34.62
CA GLY A 203 21.30 -7.52 33.59
C GLY A 203 21.21 -6.96 32.16
N ASP A 204 21.55 -7.77 31.17
CA ASP A 204 21.68 -7.36 29.76
C ASP A 204 20.43 -6.69 29.15
N PRO A 205 19.20 -7.10 29.47
CA PRO A 205 18.01 -6.44 28.91
C PRO A 205 17.74 -5.06 29.51
N GLY A 206 18.43 -4.66 30.58
CA GLY A 206 18.13 -3.45 31.35
C GLY A 206 18.12 -2.18 30.54
N VAL A 207 19.03 -2.02 29.58
CA VAL A 207 19.10 -0.82 28.72
C VAL A 207 17.88 -0.75 27.80
N GLY A 208 17.56 -1.84 27.13
CA GLY A 208 16.39 -1.93 26.24
C GLY A 208 15.07 -1.71 26.99
N ASP A 209 14.87 -2.44 28.08
CA ASP A 209 13.66 -2.32 28.91
C ASP A 209 13.48 -0.90 29.45
N THR A 210 14.56 -0.24 29.88
CA THR A 210 14.52 1.13 30.40
C THR A 210 14.13 2.13 29.30
N LEU A 211 14.70 1.98 28.10
CA LEU A 211 14.39 2.84 26.96
C LEU A 211 12.95 2.63 26.48
N GLU A 212 12.51 1.39 26.32
CA GLU A 212 11.13 1.06 25.94
C GLU A 212 10.13 1.65 26.94
N ASN A 213 10.39 1.49 28.23
CA ASN A 213 9.55 2.07 29.28
C ASN A 213 9.53 3.60 29.23
N ALA A 214 10.69 4.23 29.02
CA ALA A 214 10.80 5.69 28.94
C ALA A 214 10.06 6.25 27.70
N LEU A 215 10.02 5.50 26.60
CA LEU A 215 9.27 5.81 25.39
C LEU A 215 7.77 5.51 25.52
N GLY A 216 7.33 4.88 26.61
CA GLY A 216 5.95 4.44 26.78
C GLY A 216 5.57 3.23 25.94
N ILE A 217 6.56 2.44 25.50
CA ILE A 217 6.34 1.22 24.72
C ILE A 217 6.07 0.08 25.69
N SER A 218 4.93 -0.61 25.54
CA SER A 218 4.67 -1.82 26.33
C SER A 218 5.44 -3.00 25.75
N ARG A 219 6.15 -3.74 26.60
CA ARG A 219 6.88 -4.96 26.23
C ARG A 219 5.96 -5.90 25.45
N ASN A 220 6.31 -6.17 24.22
CA ASN A 220 5.53 -7.03 23.34
C ASN A 220 6.24 -8.37 23.20
N THR A 221 5.72 -9.41 23.85
CA THR A 221 6.24 -10.78 23.76
C THR A 221 5.85 -11.50 22.48
N ARG A 222 5.06 -10.86 21.62
CA ARG A 222 4.70 -11.37 20.29
C ARG A 222 5.54 -10.64 19.23
N LEU A 223 5.94 -11.34 18.19
CA LEU A 223 6.70 -10.86 17.01
C LEU A 223 5.98 -9.79 16.16
N GLN A 224 5.06 -9.04 16.74
CA GLN A 224 4.42 -7.89 16.13
C GLN A 224 5.14 -6.63 16.61
N GLY A 225 5.57 -5.77 15.68
CA GLY A 225 6.28 -4.53 15.96
C GLY A 225 5.65 -3.72 17.09
N ASN A 226 6.46 -3.15 17.96
CA ASN A 226 6.04 -2.38 19.12
C ASN A 226 5.20 -1.17 18.68
N ARG A 227 3.95 -1.12 19.11
CA ARG A 227 3.08 0.06 18.91
C ARG A 227 3.26 1.04 20.04
N ILE A 228 3.59 2.28 19.73
CA ILE A 228 3.58 3.39 20.69
C ILE A 228 2.12 3.61 21.10
N LYS A 229 1.84 3.55 22.43
CA LYS A 229 0.51 3.90 22.93
C LYS A 229 0.29 5.40 22.74
N GLY A 230 -0.54 5.75 21.77
CA GLY A 230 -1.16 7.06 21.74
C GLY A 230 -2.17 7.19 22.88
N LYS A 231 -2.15 8.30 23.58
CA LYS A 231 -3.21 8.71 24.51
C LYS A 231 -4.42 9.20 23.73
#